data_340b3cfa7cc2275ff5d72f5964b7113c
#
_entry.id   340b3cfa7cc2275ff5d72f5964b7113c
#
_cell.length_a   1.000
_cell.length_b   1.000
_cell.length_c   1.000
_cell.angle_alpha   90.00
_cell.angle_beta   90.00
_cell.angle_gamma   90.00
#
_symmetry.space_group_name_H-M   'P 1'
#
loop_
_entity.id
_entity.type
_entity.pdbx_description
1 polymer ?
#
loop_
_entity_poly.entity_id
_entity_poly.type
_entity_poly.pdbx_seq_one_letter_code
_entity_poly.pdbx_strand_id
1 'polypeptide(L)'
;SGQPTGAIVALPCPAQATEWLSEVSADFWHEVRQNLKAEFANDFHLLPLCCAAGDLAPRQQLQKAGEERMLKLSALSNRQAIANRITAALKEALHWCQNDQKESLVLSHHTKDLSLSRRMISESEYQQLKEGLPQLLASKETDPAAESTRIAKVYRVEQALRRYEEQQQACSVEHHVIRLGDIAFCTFPMEVFLNYALRIQAQSPALATMLIQLTGSGPKPNGYLPTAEADAGGGYSACIYCSPISPEGGQQMVNASTQILNKSFIENEK
;
A
#
# COMPACT_ATOMS: atom_id res chain seq x y z
N SER A 1 -22.19 21.98 -15.94
CA SER A 1 -23.34 21.24 -15.35
C SER A 1 -23.24 21.06 -13.85
N GLY A 2 -22.09 21.27 -13.23
CA GLY A 2 -21.88 21.18 -11.78
C GLY A 2 -21.99 19.75 -11.17
N GLN A 3 -22.30 18.76 -11.97
CA GLN A 3 -22.36 17.36 -11.49
C GLN A 3 -20.97 16.72 -11.57
N PRO A 4 -20.53 15.97 -10.53
CA PRO A 4 -19.26 15.27 -10.57
C PRO A 4 -19.30 14.14 -11.62
N THR A 5 -18.27 14.06 -12.46
CA THR A 5 -18.11 13.04 -13.50
C THR A 5 -17.15 11.92 -13.09
N GLY A 6 -16.45 12.09 -11.97
CA GLY A 6 -15.53 11.08 -11.45
C GLY A 6 -14.90 11.50 -10.12
N ALA A 7 -14.20 10.55 -9.52
CA ALA A 7 -13.45 10.76 -8.29
C ALA A 7 -12.16 9.94 -8.26
N ILE A 8 -11.13 10.49 -7.63
CA ILE A 8 -9.95 9.75 -7.17
C ILE A 8 -10.21 9.39 -5.70
N VAL A 9 -10.19 8.12 -5.38
CA VAL A 9 -10.37 7.63 -4.00
C VAL A 9 -9.10 6.91 -3.55
N ALA A 10 -8.37 7.54 -2.63
CA ALA A 10 -7.16 7.02 -2.03
C ALA A 10 -7.50 6.38 -0.66
N LEU A 11 -7.32 5.07 -0.55
CA LEU A 11 -7.71 4.30 0.62
C LEU A 11 -6.54 3.47 1.15
N PRO A 12 -6.16 3.58 2.45
CA PRO A 12 -5.16 2.71 3.05
C PRO A 12 -5.78 1.34 3.39
N CYS A 13 -6.19 0.62 2.36
CA CYS A 13 -6.81 -0.70 2.47
C CYS A 13 -6.56 -1.49 1.17
N PRO A 14 -5.92 -2.66 1.24
CA PRO A 14 -5.75 -3.50 0.07
C PRO A 14 -7.07 -4.13 -0.36
N ALA A 15 -7.26 -4.32 -1.67
CA ALA A 15 -8.45 -4.97 -2.22
C ALA A 15 -8.34 -6.50 -2.08
N GLN A 16 -8.41 -7.00 -0.83
CA GLN A 16 -8.17 -8.38 -0.43
C GLN A 16 -9.31 -8.95 0.44
N ALA A 17 -10.52 -8.42 0.32
CA ALA A 17 -11.68 -8.95 1.06
C ALA A 17 -12.04 -10.37 0.62
N THR A 18 -11.66 -10.76 -0.61
CA THR A 18 -11.91 -12.07 -1.21
C THR A 18 -10.64 -12.73 -1.76
N GLU A 19 -9.49 -12.51 -1.15
CA GLU A 19 -8.17 -13.01 -1.60
C GLU A 19 -8.05 -14.55 -1.69
N TRP A 20 -8.93 -15.28 -1.01
CA TRP A 20 -8.98 -16.76 -1.04
C TRP A 20 -9.70 -17.33 -2.27
N LEU A 21 -10.35 -16.51 -3.09
CA LEU A 21 -11.00 -16.97 -4.31
C LEU A 21 -9.97 -17.23 -5.41
N SER A 22 -10.20 -18.25 -6.20
CA SER A 22 -9.39 -18.58 -7.39
C SER A 22 -9.88 -17.87 -8.67
N GLU A 23 -10.63 -16.80 -8.52
CA GLU A 23 -11.22 -16.02 -9.59
C GLU A 23 -10.63 -14.61 -9.64
N VAL A 24 -10.52 -14.04 -10.85
CA VAL A 24 -10.14 -12.63 -11.00
C VAL A 24 -11.30 -11.76 -10.55
N SER A 25 -11.05 -10.87 -9.60
CA SER A 25 -12.07 -10.00 -9.01
C SER A 25 -11.52 -8.58 -8.81
N ALA A 26 -12.38 -7.58 -9.00
CA ALA A 26 -12.09 -6.20 -8.59
C ALA A 26 -12.33 -5.98 -7.07
N ASP A 27 -12.63 -7.05 -6.35
CA ASP A 27 -12.93 -7.04 -4.92
C ASP A 27 -14.03 -6.01 -4.58
N PHE A 28 -14.02 -5.38 -3.40
CA PHE A 28 -15.01 -4.38 -3.00
C PHE A 28 -15.09 -3.14 -3.94
N TRP A 29 -14.09 -2.91 -4.77
CA TRP A 29 -14.13 -1.81 -5.75
C TRP A 29 -15.18 -2.03 -6.85
N HIS A 30 -15.61 -3.28 -7.09
CA HIS A 30 -16.75 -3.54 -7.97
C HIS A 30 -18.03 -2.93 -7.40
N GLU A 31 -18.34 -3.25 -6.16
CA GLU A 31 -19.55 -2.76 -5.47
C GLU A 31 -19.50 -1.23 -5.28
N VAL A 32 -18.31 -0.65 -5.00
CA VAL A 32 -18.16 0.82 -4.94
C VAL A 32 -18.53 1.45 -6.28
N ARG A 33 -18.04 0.90 -7.41
CA ARG A 33 -18.38 1.43 -8.74
C ARG A 33 -19.89 1.32 -9.04
N GLN A 34 -20.51 0.22 -8.67
CA GLN A 34 -21.95 0.06 -8.85
C GLN A 34 -22.74 1.09 -8.04
N ASN A 35 -22.40 1.27 -6.77
CA ASN A 35 -23.04 2.25 -5.90
C ASN A 35 -22.88 3.68 -6.44
N LEU A 36 -21.70 4.06 -6.91
CA LEU A 36 -21.43 5.41 -7.42
C LEU A 36 -22.15 5.68 -8.74
N LYS A 37 -22.23 4.68 -9.64
CA LYS A 37 -23.02 4.79 -10.88
C LYS A 37 -24.51 4.96 -10.60
N ALA A 38 -25.04 4.26 -9.61
CA ALA A 38 -26.42 4.39 -9.21
C ALA A 38 -26.73 5.76 -8.57
N GLU A 39 -25.74 6.34 -7.87
CA GLU A 39 -25.90 7.62 -7.18
C GLU A 39 -25.74 8.84 -8.10
N PHE A 40 -24.74 8.83 -9.00
CA PHE A 40 -24.39 10.00 -9.81
C PHE A 40 -24.82 9.86 -11.26
N ALA A 41 -24.17 8.97 -12.02
CA ALA A 41 -24.50 8.67 -13.40
C ALA A 41 -23.78 7.39 -13.86
N ASN A 42 -24.29 6.75 -14.93
CA ASN A 42 -23.71 5.52 -15.47
C ASN A 42 -22.26 5.69 -15.98
N ASP A 43 -21.88 6.90 -16.36
CA ASP A 43 -20.56 7.29 -16.85
C ASP A 43 -19.64 7.88 -15.75
N PHE A 44 -20.03 7.78 -14.48
CA PHE A 44 -19.18 8.20 -13.38
C PHE A 44 -17.89 7.35 -13.31
N HIS A 45 -16.74 8.01 -13.37
CA HIS A 45 -15.43 7.38 -13.36
C HIS A 45 -14.83 7.34 -11.96
N LEU A 46 -14.37 6.16 -11.53
CA LEU A 46 -13.67 5.97 -10.27
C LEU A 46 -12.23 5.53 -10.53
N LEU A 47 -11.26 6.32 -10.05
CA LEU A 47 -9.85 5.93 -9.94
C LEU A 47 -9.54 5.52 -8.50
N PRO A 48 -9.52 4.22 -8.18
CA PRO A 48 -9.15 3.74 -6.85
C PRO A 48 -7.63 3.68 -6.72
N LEU A 49 -7.10 4.18 -5.61
CA LEU A 49 -5.68 4.14 -5.27
C LEU A 49 -5.50 3.45 -3.93
N CYS A 50 -4.59 2.47 -3.86
CA CYS A 50 -4.19 1.84 -2.61
C CYS A 50 -3.08 2.68 -1.96
N CYS A 51 -3.39 3.32 -0.84
CA CYS A 51 -2.42 4.02 -0.02
C CYS A 51 -1.62 3.04 0.86
N ALA A 52 -0.66 3.57 1.63
CA ALA A 52 0.14 2.78 2.56
C ALA A 52 -0.75 1.91 3.46
N ALA A 53 -0.66 0.61 3.27
CA ALA A 53 -1.50 -0.40 3.90
C ALA A 53 -0.76 -1.74 4.16
N GLY A 54 0.57 -1.71 4.23
CA GLY A 54 1.39 -2.90 4.42
C GLY A 54 1.15 -3.62 5.76
N ASP A 55 0.56 -2.93 6.73
CA ASP A 55 0.12 -3.44 8.04
C ASP A 55 -1.41 -3.48 8.20
N LEU A 56 -2.16 -3.27 7.11
CA LEU A 56 -3.62 -3.22 7.14
C LEU A 56 -4.24 -4.34 6.30
N ALA A 57 -5.46 -4.70 6.64
CA ALA A 57 -6.27 -5.66 5.91
C ALA A 57 -7.75 -5.26 5.90
N PRO A 58 -8.52 -5.62 4.87
CA PRO A 58 -9.96 -5.32 4.79
C PRO A 58 -10.81 -6.19 5.72
N ARG A 59 -10.18 -7.03 6.51
CA ARG A 59 -10.84 -8.00 7.41
C ARG A 59 -10.73 -7.55 8.85
N GLN A 60 -11.80 -7.76 9.60
CA GLN A 60 -11.76 -7.58 11.05
C GLN A 60 -10.80 -8.59 11.68
N GLN A 61 -9.76 -8.10 12.33
CA GLN A 61 -8.81 -8.92 13.08
C GLN A 61 -9.32 -9.22 14.50
N LEU A 62 -10.07 -8.27 15.06
CA LEU A 62 -10.70 -8.37 16.38
C LEU A 62 -12.22 -8.39 16.20
N GLN A 63 -12.95 -8.92 17.21
CA GLN A 63 -14.41 -8.95 17.26
C GLN A 63 -15.09 -9.63 16.05
N LYS A 64 -14.47 -10.64 15.47
CA LYS A 64 -14.96 -11.34 14.27
C LYS A 64 -16.41 -11.79 14.37
N ALA A 65 -16.79 -12.39 15.51
CA ALA A 65 -18.16 -12.85 15.73
C ALA A 65 -19.19 -11.72 15.73
N GLY A 66 -18.82 -10.53 16.22
CA GLY A 66 -19.66 -9.33 16.17
C GLY A 66 -19.87 -8.85 14.72
N GLU A 67 -18.79 -8.79 13.93
CA GLU A 67 -18.85 -8.41 12.51
C GLU A 67 -19.70 -9.40 11.71
N GLU A 68 -19.47 -10.71 11.86
CA GLU A 68 -20.26 -11.76 11.19
C GLU A 68 -21.75 -11.65 11.51
N ARG A 69 -22.08 -11.39 12.80
CA ARG A 69 -23.46 -11.18 13.22
C ARG A 69 -24.07 -9.95 12.54
N MET A 70 -23.35 -8.83 12.47
CA MET A 70 -23.84 -7.60 11.83
C MET A 70 -24.05 -7.77 10.34
N LEU A 71 -23.13 -8.43 9.65
CA LEU A 71 -23.26 -8.75 8.22
C LEU A 71 -24.50 -9.62 7.96
N LYS A 72 -24.70 -10.65 8.78
CA LYS A 72 -25.87 -11.54 8.68
C LYS A 72 -27.19 -10.79 8.91
N LEU A 73 -27.26 -9.95 9.95
CA LEU A 73 -28.46 -9.15 10.26
C LEU A 73 -28.78 -8.11 9.17
N SER A 74 -27.75 -7.59 8.51
CA SER A 74 -27.88 -6.61 7.43
C SER A 74 -28.08 -7.25 6.06
N ALA A 75 -28.00 -8.57 5.95
CA ALA A 75 -28.00 -9.32 4.68
C ALA A 75 -26.95 -8.81 3.68
N LEU A 76 -25.78 -8.38 4.16
CA LEU A 76 -24.68 -7.86 3.36
C LEU A 76 -23.50 -8.85 3.34
N SER A 77 -22.83 -8.94 2.20
CA SER A 77 -21.48 -9.48 2.15
C SER A 77 -20.46 -8.49 2.73
N ASN A 78 -19.29 -8.99 3.11
CA ASN A 78 -18.20 -8.12 3.59
C ASN A 78 -17.84 -7.04 2.54
N ARG A 79 -17.74 -7.39 1.25
CA ARG A 79 -17.46 -6.43 0.16
C ARG A 79 -18.52 -5.33 0.07
N GLN A 80 -19.80 -5.70 0.15
CA GLN A 80 -20.90 -4.72 0.14
C GLN A 80 -20.86 -3.78 1.35
N ALA A 81 -20.55 -4.30 2.53
CA ALA A 81 -20.42 -3.49 3.74
C ALA A 81 -19.26 -2.49 3.63
N ILE A 82 -18.10 -2.92 3.11
CA ILE A 82 -16.95 -2.03 2.84
C ILE A 82 -17.34 -0.98 1.80
N ALA A 83 -17.94 -1.40 0.69
CA ALA A 83 -18.34 -0.51 -0.40
C ALA A 83 -19.35 0.55 0.06
N ASN A 84 -20.31 0.18 0.89
CA ASN A 84 -21.27 1.13 1.44
C ASN A 84 -20.61 2.20 2.32
N ARG A 85 -19.63 1.83 3.15
CA ARG A 85 -18.85 2.79 3.96
C ARG A 85 -18.05 3.75 3.08
N ILE A 86 -17.36 3.24 2.05
CA ILE A 86 -16.60 4.07 1.10
C ILE A 86 -17.54 5.02 0.35
N THR A 87 -18.66 4.52 -0.15
CA THR A 87 -19.65 5.34 -0.87
C THR A 87 -20.21 6.43 0.02
N ALA A 88 -20.57 6.13 1.26
CA ALA A 88 -21.09 7.10 2.22
C ALA A 88 -20.05 8.20 2.51
N ALA A 89 -18.80 7.82 2.77
CA ALA A 89 -17.72 8.77 3.02
C ALA A 89 -17.44 9.67 1.80
N LEU A 90 -17.50 9.12 0.59
CA LEU A 90 -17.33 9.91 -0.64
C LEU A 90 -18.47 10.90 -0.85
N LYS A 91 -19.73 10.50 -0.60
CA LYS A 91 -20.89 11.39 -0.69
C LYS A 91 -20.77 12.57 0.29
N GLU A 92 -20.35 12.29 1.52
CA GLU A 92 -20.10 13.32 2.53
C GLU A 92 -19.00 14.27 2.09
N ALA A 93 -17.86 13.73 1.62
CA ALA A 93 -16.76 14.55 1.09
C ALA A 93 -17.18 15.42 -0.09
N LEU A 94 -17.92 14.87 -1.05
CA LEU A 94 -18.42 15.62 -2.21
C LEU A 94 -19.38 16.76 -1.81
N HIS A 95 -20.21 16.56 -0.77
CA HIS A 95 -21.05 17.61 -0.25
C HIS A 95 -20.24 18.82 0.25
N TRP A 96 -19.15 18.58 0.98
CA TRP A 96 -18.27 19.64 1.47
C TRP A 96 -17.46 20.30 0.33
N CYS A 97 -16.99 19.53 -0.64
CA CYS A 97 -16.19 20.01 -1.78
C CYS A 97 -16.99 20.91 -2.75
N GLN A 98 -18.31 20.95 -2.67
CA GLN A 98 -19.13 21.86 -3.48
C GLN A 98 -18.76 23.34 -3.30
N ASN A 99 -18.21 23.70 -2.14
CA ASN A 99 -17.82 25.06 -1.79
C ASN A 99 -16.33 25.35 -2.06
N ASP A 100 -15.55 24.36 -2.52
CA ASP A 100 -14.12 24.48 -2.83
C ASP A 100 -13.84 24.00 -4.26
N GLN A 101 -14.44 24.67 -5.23
CA GLN A 101 -14.25 24.39 -6.66
C GLN A 101 -13.16 25.27 -7.22
N LYS A 102 -12.24 24.69 -7.98
CA LYS A 102 -11.13 25.41 -8.63
C LYS A 102 -11.16 25.17 -10.13
N GLU A 103 -11.11 26.24 -10.91
CA GLU A 103 -11.08 26.18 -12.38
C GLU A 103 -9.66 25.98 -12.92
N SER A 104 -8.65 26.32 -12.12
CA SER A 104 -7.24 26.18 -12.47
C SER A 104 -6.46 25.58 -11.31
N LEU A 105 -5.62 24.58 -11.60
CA LEU A 105 -4.81 23.90 -10.62
C LEU A 105 -3.34 23.92 -11.03
N VAL A 106 -2.46 24.11 -10.04
CA VAL A 106 -1.04 23.87 -10.23
C VAL A 106 -0.81 22.36 -10.35
N LEU A 107 -0.18 21.94 -11.44
CA LEU A 107 0.27 20.58 -11.62
C LEU A 107 1.81 20.58 -11.68
N SER A 108 2.44 19.87 -10.75
CA SER A 108 3.88 19.58 -10.83
C SER A 108 4.16 18.11 -10.54
N HIS A 109 5.22 17.59 -11.16
CA HIS A 109 5.64 16.22 -11.03
C HIS A 109 7.16 16.16 -10.89
N HIS A 110 7.60 15.60 -9.77
CA HIS A 110 9.01 15.36 -9.48
C HIS A 110 9.26 13.86 -9.41
N THR A 111 10.31 13.42 -10.10
CA THR A 111 10.78 12.03 -10.06
C THR A 111 12.21 12.01 -9.53
N LYS A 112 12.49 11.06 -8.64
CA LYS A 112 13.82 10.88 -8.06
C LYS A 112 14.06 9.42 -7.72
N ASP A 113 15.23 8.92 -8.07
CA ASP A 113 15.72 7.65 -7.54
C ASP A 113 16.27 7.87 -6.13
N LEU A 114 15.67 7.19 -5.17
CA LEU A 114 16.08 7.22 -3.76
C LEU A 114 17.03 6.05 -3.49
N SER A 115 18.19 6.33 -2.93
CA SER A 115 19.08 5.31 -2.38
C SER A 115 18.65 5.04 -0.94
N LEU A 116 18.06 3.87 -0.68
CA LEU A 116 17.51 3.49 0.61
C LEU A 116 18.31 2.35 1.23
N SER A 117 18.54 2.43 2.54
CA SER A 117 19.23 1.40 3.31
C SER A 117 18.48 0.07 3.24
N ARG A 118 19.17 -1.00 2.84
CA ARG A 118 18.63 -2.36 2.82
C ARG A 118 18.64 -2.96 4.23
N ARG A 119 17.67 -3.82 4.49
CA ARG A 119 17.74 -4.68 5.66
C ARG A 119 18.82 -5.74 5.44
N MET A 120 19.90 -5.62 6.19
CA MET A 120 20.98 -6.59 6.15
C MET A 120 20.57 -7.90 6.83
N ILE A 121 21.08 -9.00 6.34
CA ILE A 121 20.91 -10.33 6.92
C ILE A 121 22.17 -10.63 7.72
N SER A 122 22.02 -11.01 8.98
CA SER A 122 23.13 -11.40 9.83
C SER A 122 23.67 -12.77 9.45
N GLU A 123 24.92 -13.08 9.83
CA GLU A 123 25.52 -14.41 9.65
C GLU A 123 24.66 -15.52 10.25
N SER A 124 24.10 -15.30 11.45
CA SER A 124 23.26 -16.29 12.10
C SER A 124 21.95 -16.54 11.34
N GLU A 125 21.30 -15.50 10.81
CA GLU A 125 20.12 -15.63 9.95
C GLU A 125 20.43 -16.38 8.67
N TYR A 126 21.56 -16.05 8.02
CA TYR A 126 22.02 -16.71 6.81
C TYR A 126 22.23 -18.21 7.04
N GLN A 127 22.93 -18.60 8.10
CA GLN A 127 23.16 -20.01 8.41
C GLN A 127 21.84 -20.76 8.69
N GLN A 128 20.92 -20.17 9.45
CA GLN A 128 19.59 -20.75 9.70
C GLN A 128 18.82 -20.99 8.40
N LEU A 129 18.83 -20.01 7.49
CA LEU A 129 18.17 -20.13 6.18
C LEU A 129 18.79 -21.23 5.33
N LYS A 130 20.14 -21.28 5.30
CA LYS A 130 20.90 -22.26 4.54
C LYS A 130 20.68 -23.69 5.03
N GLU A 131 20.65 -23.88 6.35
CA GLU A 131 20.38 -25.19 6.97
C GLU A 131 18.93 -25.64 6.78
N GLY A 132 17.96 -24.71 6.79
CA GLY A 132 16.54 -25.01 6.63
C GLY A 132 16.11 -25.28 5.18
N LEU A 133 16.83 -24.75 4.19
CA LEU A 133 16.45 -24.84 2.78
C LEU A 133 16.34 -26.28 2.24
N PRO A 134 17.28 -27.23 2.52
CA PRO A 134 17.15 -28.59 2.03
C PRO A 134 15.88 -29.30 2.50
N GLN A 135 15.46 -29.10 3.75
CA GLN A 135 14.21 -29.66 4.29
C GLN A 135 13.00 -29.06 3.59
N LEU A 136 13.01 -27.74 3.36
CA LEU A 136 11.95 -27.04 2.64
C LEU A 136 11.84 -27.50 1.18
N LEU A 137 12.94 -27.80 0.53
CA LEU A 137 12.98 -28.35 -0.84
C LEU A 137 12.45 -29.81 -0.89
N ALA A 138 12.72 -30.59 0.13
CA ALA A 138 12.30 -31.99 0.21
C ALA A 138 10.82 -32.15 0.59
N SER A 139 10.23 -31.20 1.33
CA SER A 139 8.84 -31.23 1.77
C SER A 139 7.89 -30.86 0.62
N LYS A 140 7.45 -31.86 -0.16
CA LYS A 140 6.42 -31.67 -1.18
C LYS A 140 5.03 -31.80 -0.56
N GLU A 141 4.14 -30.89 -0.94
CA GLU A 141 2.76 -30.90 -0.51
C GLU A 141 1.87 -31.53 -1.59
N THR A 142 0.86 -32.26 -1.16
CA THR A 142 -0.12 -32.88 -2.09
C THR A 142 -1.26 -31.94 -2.45
N ASP A 143 -1.59 -31.00 -1.56
CA ASP A 143 -2.55 -29.95 -1.83
C ASP A 143 -1.93 -28.84 -2.69
N PRO A 144 -2.53 -28.46 -3.84
CA PRO A 144 -1.96 -27.46 -4.74
C PRO A 144 -1.76 -26.06 -4.09
N ALA A 145 -2.63 -25.66 -3.16
CA ALA A 145 -2.51 -24.38 -2.49
C ALA A 145 -1.34 -24.38 -1.47
N ALA A 146 -1.19 -25.48 -0.72
CA ALA A 146 -0.07 -25.68 0.19
C ALA A 146 1.26 -25.76 -0.57
N GLU A 147 1.29 -26.46 -1.72
CA GLU A 147 2.49 -26.56 -2.57
C GLU A 147 2.87 -25.20 -3.15
N SER A 148 1.90 -24.41 -3.62
CA SER A 148 2.15 -23.03 -4.08
C SER A 148 2.77 -22.17 -2.97
N THR A 149 2.26 -22.27 -1.75
CA THR A 149 2.79 -21.57 -0.57
C THR A 149 4.22 -22.00 -0.26
N ARG A 150 4.51 -23.30 -0.33
CA ARG A 150 5.85 -23.86 -0.15
C ARG A 150 6.84 -23.31 -1.20
N ILE A 151 6.45 -23.34 -2.47
CA ILE A 151 7.28 -22.81 -3.59
C ILE A 151 7.58 -21.33 -3.37
N ALA A 152 6.59 -20.53 -3.00
CA ALA A 152 6.77 -19.12 -2.69
C ALA A 152 7.74 -18.91 -1.51
N LYS A 153 7.70 -19.78 -0.49
CA LYS A 153 8.63 -19.74 0.65
C LYS A 153 10.06 -20.11 0.22
N VAL A 154 10.23 -21.14 -0.61
CA VAL A 154 11.54 -21.51 -1.18
C VAL A 154 12.15 -20.30 -1.91
N TYR A 155 11.39 -19.70 -2.83
CA TYR A 155 11.83 -18.52 -3.57
C TYR A 155 12.28 -17.38 -2.65
N ARG A 156 11.51 -17.06 -1.63
CA ARG A 156 11.84 -15.99 -0.67
C ARG A 156 13.11 -16.29 0.13
N VAL A 157 13.31 -17.54 0.55
CA VAL A 157 14.54 -17.97 1.22
C VAL A 157 15.75 -17.84 0.29
N GLU A 158 15.66 -18.29 -0.95
CA GLU A 158 16.74 -18.14 -1.92
C GLU A 158 17.08 -16.67 -2.21
N GLN A 159 16.06 -15.80 -2.30
CA GLN A 159 16.30 -14.35 -2.45
C GLN A 159 16.98 -13.76 -1.21
N ALA A 160 16.65 -14.22 -0.02
CA ALA A 160 17.32 -13.79 1.21
C ALA A 160 18.77 -14.23 1.25
N LEU A 161 19.07 -15.48 0.88
CA LEU A 161 20.45 -15.97 0.80
C LEU A 161 21.29 -15.16 -0.22
N ARG A 162 20.74 -14.90 -1.41
CA ARG A 162 21.40 -14.03 -2.41
C ARG A 162 21.66 -12.62 -1.86
N ARG A 163 20.66 -12.03 -1.19
CA ARG A 163 20.81 -10.68 -0.60
C ARG A 163 21.96 -10.63 0.41
N TYR A 164 22.16 -11.68 1.20
CA TYR A 164 23.32 -11.80 2.09
C TYR A 164 24.63 -11.87 1.29
N GLU A 165 24.71 -12.70 0.25
CA GLU A 165 25.91 -12.90 -0.56
C GLU A 165 26.29 -11.65 -1.37
N GLU A 166 25.31 -10.87 -1.83
CA GLU A 166 25.53 -9.63 -2.58
C GLU A 166 26.12 -8.50 -1.74
N GLN A 167 25.93 -8.50 -0.41
CA GLN A 167 26.43 -7.49 0.53
C GLN A 167 26.08 -6.03 0.16
N GLN A 168 25.03 -5.83 -0.64
CA GLN A 168 24.58 -4.50 -1.01
C GLN A 168 23.84 -3.82 0.15
N GLN A 169 24.39 -2.71 0.62
CA GLN A 169 23.84 -1.97 1.77
C GLN A 169 22.67 -1.05 1.41
N ALA A 170 22.52 -0.71 0.14
CA ALA A 170 21.46 0.17 -0.35
C ALA A 170 20.83 -0.36 -1.63
N CYS A 171 19.61 0.05 -1.91
CA CYS A 171 18.93 -0.18 -3.18
C CYS A 171 18.33 1.12 -3.71
N SER A 172 18.28 1.24 -5.03
CA SER A 172 17.62 2.37 -5.69
C SER A 172 16.13 2.10 -5.82
N VAL A 173 15.31 3.09 -5.50
CA VAL A 173 13.86 3.04 -5.57
C VAL A 173 13.36 4.29 -6.28
N GLU A 174 12.62 4.10 -7.38
CA GLU A 174 11.94 5.18 -8.07
C GLU A 174 10.82 5.76 -7.20
N HIS A 175 10.83 7.07 -7.02
CA HIS A 175 9.89 7.80 -6.18
C HIS A 175 9.36 9.01 -6.94
N HIS A 176 8.05 9.16 -6.92
CA HIS A 176 7.36 10.30 -7.53
C HIS A 176 6.66 11.12 -6.46
N VAL A 177 6.70 12.43 -6.63
CA VAL A 177 5.87 13.39 -5.91
C VAL A 177 5.09 14.21 -6.92
N ILE A 178 3.78 14.14 -6.88
CA ILE A 178 2.87 14.83 -7.78
C ILE A 178 2.04 15.81 -6.96
N ARG A 179 2.10 17.10 -7.28
CA ARG A 179 1.20 18.12 -6.75
C ARG A 179 0.04 18.33 -7.72
N LEU A 180 -1.18 18.32 -7.20
CA LEU A 180 -2.40 18.68 -7.93
C LEU A 180 -3.16 19.73 -7.11
N GLY A 181 -2.96 21.00 -7.42
CA GLY A 181 -3.50 22.11 -6.61
C GLY A 181 -2.94 22.10 -5.20
N ASP A 182 -3.80 21.90 -4.21
CA ASP A 182 -3.46 21.89 -2.79
C ASP A 182 -3.23 20.48 -2.23
N ILE A 183 -3.37 19.45 -3.08
CA ILE A 183 -3.14 18.06 -2.68
C ILE A 183 -1.87 17.49 -3.32
N ALA A 184 -1.33 16.44 -2.71
CA ALA A 184 -0.14 15.78 -3.21
C ALA A 184 -0.25 14.25 -3.15
N PHE A 185 0.43 13.59 -4.08
CA PHE A 185 0.63 12.15 -4.12
C PHE A 185 2.11 11.84 -4.06
N CYS A 186 2.50 10.91 -3.20
CA CYS A 186 3.81 10.29 -3.19
C CYS A 186 3.65 8.83 -3.60
N THR A 187 4.59 8.26 -4.35
CA THR A 187 4.52 6.86 -4.77
C THR A 187 5.62 6.04 -4.12
N PHE A 188 5.38 4.75 -3.91
CA PHE A 188 6.39 3.81 -3.45
C PHE A 188 6.12 2.40 -3.98
N PRO A 189 7.16 1.64 -4.39
CA PRO A 189 6.95 0.35 -5.05
C PRO A 189 6.64 -0.82 -4.10
N MET A 190 6.71 -0.63 -2.80
CA MET A 190 6.52 -1.67 -1.78
C MET A 190 5.22 -1.50 -1.02
N GLU A 191 4.86 -2.50 -0.22
CA GLU A 191 3.76 -2.44 0.74
C GLU A 191 4.23 -1.70 2.00
N VAL A 192 3.92 -0.41 2.05
CA VAL A 192 4.39 0.50 3.10
C VAL A 192 3.46 0.43 4.31
N PHE A 193 4.03 0.32 5.52
CA PHE A 193 3.25 0.42 6.75
C PHE A 193 2.68 1.83 6.93
N LEU A 194 1.46 1.92 7.45
CA LEU A 194 0.69 3.16 7.57
C LEU A 194 1.44 4.29 8.30
N ASN A 195 2.23 3.94 9.31
CA ASN A 195 2.98 4.93 10.10
C ASN A 195 3.85 5.86 9.24
N TYR A 196 4.49 5.35 8.18
CA TYR A 196 5.31 6.18 7.30
C TYR A 196 4.47 7.21 6.53
N ALA A 197 3.27 6.83 6.07
CA ALA A 197 2.36 7.78 5.43
C ALA A 197 1.90 8.86 6.39
N LEU A 198 1.53 8.51 7.62
CA LEU A 198 1.15 9.48 8.67
C LEU A 198 2.28 10.46 8.98
N ARG A 199 3.53 10.00 8.98
CA ARG A 199 4.70 10.86 9.22
C ARG A 199 4.97 11.82 8.06
N ILE A 200 4.74 11.40 6.81
CA ILE A 200 4.80 12.27 5.64
C ILE A 200 3.67 13.29 5.70
N GLN A 201 2.45 12.87 5.98
CA GLN A 201 1.27 13.74 6.09
C GLN A 201 1.46 14.83 7.16
N ALA A 202 1.98 14.45 8.33
CA ALA A 202 2.22 15.38 9.44
C ALA A 202 3.26 16.48 9.13
N GLN A 203 4.11 16.28 8.13
CA GLN A 203 5.18 17.19 7.71
C GLN A 203 4.92 17.84 6.36
N SER A 204 3.84 17.46 5.67
CA SER A 204 3.52 17.94 4.34
C SER A 204 2.89 19.34 4.40
N PRO A 205 3.27 20.26 3.49
CA PRO A 205 2.59 21.54 3.32
C PRO A 205 1.27 21.42 2.55
N ALA A 206 0.98 20.28 1.93
CA ALA A 206 -0.26 20.05 1.19
C ALA A 206 -1.45 19.90 2.14
N LEU A 207 -2.63 20.33 1.70
CA LEU A 207 -3.89 20.14 2.42
C LEU A 207 -4.18 18.65 2.67
N ALA A 208 -3.86 17.81 1.69
CA ALA A 208 -3.92 16.36 1.81
C ALA A 208 -2.76 15.72 1.04
N THR A 209 -2.12 14.72 1.64
CA THR A 209 -1.03 13.95 1.01
C THR A 209 -1.33 12.47 1.08
N MET A 210 -1.30 11.80 -0.07
CA MET A 210 -1.51 10.38 -0.21
C MET A 210 -0.20 9.69 -0.57
N LEU A 211 0.20 8.67 0.19
CA LEU A 211 1.31 7.78 -0.16
C LEU A 211 0.75 6.54 -0.84
N ILE A 212 0.88 6.48 -2.16
CA ILE A 212 0.39 5.39 -3.00
C ILE A 212 1.45 4.29 -3.04
N GLN A 213 1.09 3.11 -2.59
CA GLN A 213 1.97 1.96 -2.57
C GLN A 213 1.89 1.12 -3.85
N LEU A 214 2.82 0.17 -4.02
CA LEU A 214 2.89 -0.77 -5.13
C LEU A 214 2.99 -0.10 -6.51
N THR A 215 3.60 1.08 -6.56
CA THR A 215 3.78 1.89 -7.76
C THR A 215 5.26 2.10 -8.07
N GLY A 216 5.59 2.19 -9.35
CA GLY A 216 6.95 2.44 -9.84
C GLY A 216 7.30 1.54 -11.03
N SER A 217 8.45 1.78 -11.68
CA SER A 217 8.98 1.02 -12.82
C SER A 217 10.27 0.26 -12.45
N GLY A 218 10.65 -0.71 -13.28
CA GLY A 218 11.92 -1.42 -13.19
C GLY A 218 11.99 -2.57 -12.17
N PRO A 219 13.16 -3.23 -12.05
CA PRO A 219 13.40 -4.25 -11.04
C PRO A 219 13.35 -3.61 -9.66
N LYS A 220 12.54 -4.15 -8.75
CA LYS A 220 12.17 -3.52 -7.49
C LYS A 220 12.53 -4.40 -6.32
N PRO A 221 12.86 -3.82 -5.17
CA PRO A 221 12.72 -4.54 -3.94
C PRO A 221 11.23 -4.86 -3.75
N ASN A 222 10.89 -6.14 -3.72
CA ASN A 222 9.52 -6.60 -3.48
C ASN A 222 9.30 -6.82 -1.98
N GLY A 223 8.08 -6.57 -1.50
CA GLY A 223 7.65 -6.89 -0.15
C GLY A 223 7.26 -5.65 0.64
N TYR A 224 7.47 -5.74 1.94
CA TYR A 224 6.98 -4.78 2.91
C TYR A 224 8.06 -3.78 3.35
N LEU A 225 7.60 -2.61 3.80
CA LEU A 225 8.41 -1.64 4.52
C LEU A 225 7.86 -1.49 5.94
N PRO A 226 8.30 -2.34 6.89
CA PRO A 226 7.85 -2.31 8.27
C PRO A 226 8.49 -1.17 9.06
N THR A 227 7.84 -0.77 10.17
CA THR A 227 8.44 0.12 11.18
C THR A 227 9.51 -0.62 11.99
N ALA A 228 10.32 0.13 12.75
CA ALA A 228 11.33 -0.45 13.62
C ALA A 228 10.73 -1.37 14.70
N GLU A 229 9.56 -1.01 15.22
CA GLU A 229 8.84 -1.80 16.22
C GLU A 229 8.34 -3.11 15.63
N ALA A 230 7.80 -3.06 14.40
CA ALA A 230 7.34 -4.26 13.70
C ALA A 230 8.51 -5.17 13.31
N ASP A 231 9.63 -4.60 12.86
CA ASP A 231 10.86 -5.32 12.53
C ASP A 231 11.40 -6.06 13.76
N ALA A 232 11.46 -5.40 14.90
CA ALA A 232 11.85 -6.01 16.19
C ALA A 232 10.85 -7.09 16.65
N GLY A 233 9.57 -6.95 16.31
CA GLY A 233 8.52 -7.92 16.65
C GLY A 233 8.48 -9.17 15.77
N GLY A 234 9.11 -9.16 14.59
CA GLY A 234 9.32 -10.34 13.73
C GLY A 234 8.06 -10.95 13.11
N GLY A 235 6.98 -10.18 12.90
CA GLY A 235 5.76 -10.66 12.23
C GLY A 235 5.97 -10.96 10.73
N TYR A 236 4.97 -11.57 10.08
CA TYR A 236 5.03 -11.98 8.67
C TYR A 236 5.56 -10.88 7.74
N SER A 237 4.94 -9.71 7.76
CA SER A 237 5.30 -8.58 6.90
C SER A 237 6.59 -7.86 7.31
N ALA A 238 7.18 -8.24 8.44
CA ALA A 238 8.44 -7.70 8.96
C ALA A 238 9.58 -8.72 9.02
N CYS A 239 9.38 -9.94 8.49
CA CYS A 239 10.42 -10.96 8.46
C CYS A 239 11.46 -10.67 7.37
N ILE A 240 12.65 -11.28 7.50
CA ILE A 240 13.81 -11.03 6.64
C ILE A 240 13.59 -11.30 5.15
N TYR A 241 12.66 -12.19 4.80
CA TYR A 241 12.34 -12.47 3.39
C TYR A 241 11.23 -11.60 2.82
N CYS A 242 10.48 -10.91 3.67
CA CYS A 242 9.36 -10.05 3.24
C CYS A 242 9.71 -8.57 3.26
N SER A 243 10.78 -8.17 3.97
CA SER A 243 11.17 -6.77 4.12
C SER A 243 12.63 -6.54 3.67
N PRO A 244 12.88 -6.19 2.41
CA PRO A 244 14.24 -5.98 1.89
C PRO A 244 14.82 -4.59 2.23
N ILE A 245 13.98 -3.62 2.61
CA ILE A 245 14.41 -2.29 3.06
C ILE A 245 14.30 -2.22 4.57
N SER A 246 15.30 -1.61 5.21
CA SER A 246 15.32 -1.43 6.66
C SER A 246 14.38 -0.29 7.11
N PRO A 247 14.00 -0.25 8.39
CA PRO A 247 13.29 0.91 8.95
C PRO A 247 14.03 2.24 8.76
N GLU A 248 15.37 2.22 8.73
CA GLU A 248 16.20 3.39 8.40
C GLU A 248 15.94 3.84 6.95
N GLY A 249 15.89 2.90 5.99
CA GLY A 249 15.49 3.19 4.61
C GLY A 249 14.08 3.79 4.53
N GLY A 250 13.17 3.33 5.38
CA GLY A 250 11.85 3.93 5.54
C GLY A 250 11.91 5.39 6.03
N GLN A 251 12.79 5.71 7.00
CA GLN A 251 13.01 7.08 7.43
C GLN A 251 13.61 7.95 6.32
N GLN A 252 14.55 7.40 5.55
CA GLN A 252 15.13 8.10 4.38
C GLN A 252 14.06 8.43 3.36
N MET A 253 13.11 7.53 3.10
CA MET A 253 11.95 7.79 2.24
C MET A 253 11.09 8.93 2.78
N VAL A 254 10.75 8.92 4.07
CA VAL A 254 9.98 10.00 4.71
C VAL A 254 10.66 11.36 4.52
N ASN A 255 11.96 11.42 4.81
CA ASN A 255 12.74 12.66 4.69
C ASN A 255 12.78 13.17 3.24
N ALA A 256 13.02 12.27 2.28
CA ALA A 256 13.06 12.63 0.87
C ALA A 256 11.70 13.11 0.36
N SER A 257 10.62 12.40 0.71
CA SER A 257 9.25 12.80 0.35
C SER A 257 8.91 14.19 0.88
N THR A 258 9.16 14.43 2.16
CA THR A 258 8.91 15.71 2.81
C THR A 258 9.73 16.85 2.18
N GLN A 259 10.99 16.59 1.86
CA GLN A 259 11.85 17.59 1.20
C GLN A 259 11.30 17.98 -0.18
N ILE A 260 10.89 17.01 -1.00
CA ILE A 260 10.34 17.27 -2.34
C ILE A 260 8.98 17.95 -2.24
N LEU A 261 8.12 17.55 -1.30
CA LEU A 261 6.82 18.20 -1.05
C LEU A 261 7.01 19.67 -0.70
N ASN A 262 7.88 19.98 0.27
CA ASN A 262 8.16 21.37 0.65
C ASN A 262 8.64 22.21 -0.55
N LYS A 263 9.56 21.65 -1.36
CA LYS A 263 10.04 22.33 -2.57
C LYS A 263 8.90 22.60 -3.56
N SER A 264 8.04 21.60 -3.80
CA SER A 264 6.93 21.69 -4.76
C SER A 264 5.87 22.74 -4.40
N PHE A 265 5.71 23.06 -3.10
CA PHE A 265 4.74 24.03 -2.64
C PHE A 265 5.34 25.45 -2.48
N ILE A 266 6.61 25.59 -2.15
CA ILE A 266 7.28 26.89 -1.98
C ILE A 266 7.68 27.52 -3.32
N GLU A 267 8.16 26.74 -4.30
CA GLU A 267 8.64 27.26 -5.58
C GLU A 267 7.52 27.84 -6.48
N ASN A 268 6.26 27.54 -6.22
CA ASN A 268 5.12 27.99 -7.01
C ASN A 268 4.34 29.15 -6.36
N GLU A 269 4.81 29.72 -5.27
CA GLU A 269 4.27 30.94 -4.65
C GLU A 269 4.98 32.23 -5.12
N LYS A 270 5.94 32.11 -6.04
CA LYS A 270 6.65 33.21 -6.70
C LYS A 270 6.20 33.36 -8.16
#